data_87900b49a6aa2d4a960eaa4e9eabcc24
#
_entry.id   87900b49a6aa2d4a960eaa4e9eabcc24
#
_cell.length_a   1.000
_cell.length_b   1.000
_cell.length_c   1.000
_cell.angle_alpha   90.00
_cell.angle_beta   90.00
_cell.angle_gamma   90.00
#
_symmetry.space_group_name_H-M   'P 1'
#
loop_
_entity.id
_entity.type
_entity.pdbx_description
1 polymer ?
#
loop_
_entity_poly.entity_id
_entity_poly.type
_entity_poly.pdbx_seq_one_letter_code
_entity_poly.pdbx_strand_id
1 'polypeptide(L)'
;MADPAPPLSIIIPVLNEAPGIAETLGALQPLRARGCEVIVADGGSTDGSAEIARALADRVVSSPRGRACQQNAGAGEAHGDVLLFLHADTRLPEDADRLVTDGLRASGRGWGRFDVRLTGRHPMLRVIERMIGVRSRLSGIATGDQAIFVRRDWFARAGGFPHLPLMEDVALSKALKRLGPPLCLHETVVTSSRRWEERGVWRTMALMWRLRLEFWLGADAEKLAERYR
;
A
#
# COMPACT_ATOMS: atom_id res chain seq x y z
N MET A 1 15.74 28.97 -6.47
CA MET A 1 16.08 27.57 -6.86
C MET A 1 14.89 26.72 -6.43
N ALA A 2 14.34 25.90 -7.29
CA ALA A 2 13.32 24.93 -6.88
C ALA A 2 13.96 23.95 -5.89
N ASP A 3 13.25 23.63 -4.81
CA ASP A 3 13.69 22.56 -3.90
C ASP A 3 13.89 21.25 -4.70
N PRO A 4 14.92 20.47 -4.38
CA PRO A 4 15.10 19.17 -5.03
C PRO A 4 13.86 18.31 -4.83
N ALA A 5 13.45 17.58 -5.87
CA ALA A 5 12.31 16.70 -5.78
C ALA A 5 12.47 15.72 -4.60
N PRO A 6 11.41 15.44 -3.82
CA PRO A 6 11.49 14.53 -2.70
C PRO A 6 11.91 13.13 -3.18
N PRO A 7 12.76 12.43 -2.44
CA PRO A 7 13.22 11.09 -2.85
C PRO A 7 12.09 10.06 -2.87
N LEU A 8 11.07 10.27 -2.03
CA LEU A 8 9.96 9.36 -1.82
C LEU A 8 8.65 10.13 -1.60
N SER A 9 7.60 9.79 -2.32
CA SER A 9 6.22 10.21 -2.05
C SER A 9 5.42 9.05 -1.46
N ILE A 10 4.88 9.22 -0.25
CA ILE A 10 4.06 8.25 0.46
C ILE A 10 2.60 8.61 0.22
N ILE A 11 1.86 7.71 -0.44
CA ILE A 11 0.47 7.90 -0.86
C ILE A 11 -0.43 7.04 0.00
N ILE A 12 -1.41 7.66 0.67
CA ILE A 12 -2.29 7.00 1.63
C ILE A 12 -3.74 7.17 1.17
N PRO A 13 -4.40 6.12 0.64
CA PRO A 13 -5.83 6.15 0.36
C PRO A 13 -6.62 6.13 1.67
N VAL A 14 -7.55 7.08 1.84
CA VAL A 14 -8.34 7.25 3.06
C VAL A 14 -9.84 7.30 2.72
N LEU A 15 -10.63 6.56 3.50
CA LEU A 15 -12.09 6.64 3.49
C LEU A 15 -12.64 6.29 4.88
N ASN A 16 -13.06 7.29 5.63
CA ASN A 16 -13.59 7.16 7.00
C ASN A 16 -12.60 6.44 7.95
N GLU A 17 -11.41 7.00 8.12
CA GLU A 17 -10.32 6.50 8.96
C GLU A 17 -9.96 7.47 10.11
N ALA A 18 -10.88 8.38 10.48
CA ALA A 18 -10.63 9.38 11.53
C ALA A 18 -10.07 8.79 12.85
N PRO A 19 -10.49 7.60 13.32
CA PRO A 19 -9.95 7.04 14.56
C PRO A 19 -8.45 6.69 14.53
N GLY A 20 -7.87 6.44 13.35
CA GLY A 20 -6.49 5.96 13.21
C GLY A 20 -5.57 6.85 12.40
N ILE A 21 -6.12 7.72 11.56
CA ILE A 21 -5.32 8.47 10.58
C ILE A 21 -4.30 9.43 11.24
N ALA A 22 -4.66 10.03 12.37
CA ALA A 22 -3.75 10.92 13.11
C ALA A 22 -2.50 10.17 13.60
N GLU A 23 -2.67 8.95 14.11
CA GLU A 23 -1.57 8.10 14.57
C GLU A 23 -0.68 7.68 13.39
N THR A 24 -1.27 7.26 12.27
CA THR A 24 -0.54 6.88 11.06
C THR A 24 0.27 8.05 10.51
N LEU A 25 -0.34 9.23 10.36
CA LEU A 25 0.36 10.42 9.87
C LEU A 25 1.39 10.95 10.87
N GLY A 26 1.12 10.84 12.17
CA GLY A 26 2.08 11.15 13.24
C GLY A 26 3.34 10.31 13.15
N ALA A 27 3.22 9.01 12.85
CA ALA A 27 4.35 8.11 12.67
C ALA A 27 5.20 8.43 11.43
N LEU A 28 4.66 9.17 10.46
CA LEU A 28 5.37 9.59 9.24
C LEU A 28 6.11 10.93 9.38
N GLN A 29 5.94 11.68 10.49
CA GLN A 29 6.59 12.99 10.66
C GLN A 29 8.12 12.92 10.60
N PRO A 30 8.81 11.88 11.14
CA PRO A 30 10.26 11.75 10.97
C PRO A 30 10.69 11.57 9.51
N LEU A 31 9.90 10.87 8.68
CA LEU A 31 10.15 10.71 7.25
C LEU A 31 9.96 12.05 6.50
N ARG A 32 8.90 12.79 6.83
CA ARG A 32 8.66 14.16 6.30
C ARG A 32 9.81 15.11 6.65
N ALA A 33 10.29 15.07 7.88
CA ALA A 33 11.43 15.90 8.31
C ALA A 33 12.73 15.59 7.54
N ARG A 34 12.83 14.40 6.93
CA ARG A 34 13.92 14.01 6.03
C ARG A 34 13.64 14.29 4.55
N GLY A 35 12.56 14.99 4.23
CA GLY A 35 12.20 15.39 2.87
C GLY A 35 11.33 14.42 2.10
N CYS A 36 10.71 13.41 2.76
CA CYS A 36 9.67 12.60 2.12
C CYS A 36 8.37 13.42 2.01
N GLU A 37 7.65 13.24 0.91
CA GLU A 37 6.35 13.84 0.69
C GLU A 37 5.24 12.87 1.16
N VAL A 38 4.27 13.36 1.93
CA VAL A 38 3.11 12.57 2.39
C VAL A 38 1.84 13.12 1.77
N ILE A 39 1.16 12.30 0.96
CA ILE A 39 -0.07 12.64 0.24
C ILE A 39 -1.20 11.74 0.72
N VAL A 40 -2.26 12.34 1.20
CA VAL A 40 -3.50 11.63 1.54
C VAL A 40 -4.49 11.78 0.38
N ALA A 41 -4.97 10.66 -0.15
CA ALA A 41 -6.01 10.64 -1.18
C ALA A 41 -7.35 10.25 -0.54
N ASP A 42 -8.21 11.25 -0.34
CA ASP A 42 -9.51 11.08 0.32
C ASP A 42 -10.59 10.68 -0.68
N GLY A 43 -11.29 9.58 -0.41
CA GLY A 43 -12.36 9.02 -1.22
C GLY A 43 -13.76 9.55 -0.88
N GLY A 44 -13.85 10.73 -0.26
CA GLY A 44 -15.11 11.34 0.19
C GLY A 44 -15.47 10.92 1.61
N SER A 45 -14.55 11.06 2.55
CA SER A 45 -14.78 10.82 3.98
C SER A 45 -15.78 11.81 4.57
N THR A 46 -16.59 11.34 5.53
CA THR A 46 -17.63 12.12 6.21
C THR A 46 -17.42 12.17 7.73
N ASP A 47 -16.32 11.60 8.22
CA ASP A 47 -16.01 11.42 9.64
C ASP A 47 -14.94 12.38 10.20
N GLY A 48 -14.49 13.35 9.38
CA GLY A 48 -13.41 14.29 9.75
C GLY A 48 -12.00 13.80 9.36
N SER A 49 -11.86 12.65 8.69
CA SER A 49 -10.55 12.13 8.26
C SER A 49 -9.75 13.14 7.42
N ALA A 50 -10.41 13.81 6.47
CA ALA A 50 -9.76 14.77 5.58
C ALA A 50 -9.25 16.01 6.34
N GLU A 51 -10.00 16.50 7.33
CA GLU A 51 -9.64 17.63 8.19
C GLU A 51 -8.40 17.28 9.03
N ILE A 52 -8.37 16.10 9.65
CA ILE A 52 -7.20 15.62 10.41
C ILE A 52 -5.98 15.49 9.50
N ALA A 53 -6.17 14.96 8.29
CA ALA A 53 -5.08 14.77 7.34
C ALA A 53 -4.46 16.10 6.88
N ARG A 54 -5.24 17.17 6.68
CA ARG A 54 -4.72 18.50 6.27
C ARG A 54 -3.72 19.09 7.25
N ALA A 55 -3.83 18.76 8.54
CA ALA A 55 -2.89 19.22 9.56
C ALA A 55 -1.55 18.46 9.57
N LEU A 56 -1.50 17.24 9.04
CA LEU A 56 -0.40 16.29 9.24
C LEU A 56 0.25 15.79 7.94
N ALA A 57 -0.37 16.00 6.79
CA ALA A 57 0.16 15.64 5.47
C ALA A 57 0.66 16.88 4.72
N ASP A 58 1.45 16.67 3.67
CA ASP A 58 1.88 17.76 2.78
C ASP A 58 0.76 18.14 1.81
N ARG A 59 -0.07 17.13 1.46
CA ARG A 59 -1.18 17.35 0.52
C ARG A 59 -2.34 16.39 0.84
N VAL A 60 -3.57 16.91 0.69
CA VAL A 60 -4.79 16.11 0.71
C VAL A 60 -5.49 16.30 -0.63
N VAL A 61 -5.70 15.19 -1.34
CA VAL A 61 -6.30 15.15 -2.68
C VAL A 61 -7.66 14.49 -2.59
N SER A 62 -8.69 15.13 -3.14
CA SER A 62 -10.00 14.51 -3.29
C SER A 62 -10.04 13.59 -4.49
N SER A 63 -10.67 12.44 -4.36
CA SER A 63 -10.76 11.40 -5.39
C SER A 63 -12.14 10.74 -5.36
N PRO A 64 -12.60 10.16 -6.47
CA PRO A 64 -13.70 9.21 -6.40
C PRO A 64 -13.41 8.07 -5.43
N ARG A 65 -14.46 7.54 -4.80
CA ARG A 65 -14.36 6.39 -3.92
C ARG A 65 -13.82 5.17 -4.67
N GLY A 66 -12.82 4.53 -4.07
CA GLY A 66 -12.21 3.31 -4.61
C GLY A 66 -10.70 3.37 -4.47
N ARG A 67 -10.10 2.33 -3.90
CA ARG A 67 -8.68 2.31 -3.54
C ARG A 67 -7.78 2.60 -4.74
N ALA A 68 -8.07 2.01 -5.91
CA ALA A 68 -7.34 2.28 -7.15
C ALA A 68 -7.43 3.76 -7.56
N CYS A 69 -8.64 4.35 -7.53
CA CYS A 69 -8.85 5.77 -7.87
C CYS A 69 -8.04 6.68 -6.94
N GLN A 70 -8.12 6.44 -5.64
CA GLN A 70 -7.42 7.22 -4.62
C GLN A 70 -5.90 7.12 -4.79
N GLN A 71 -5.36 5.90 -4.96
CA GLN A 71 -3.92 5.69 -5.14
C GLN A 71 -3.41 6.35 -6.44
N ASN A 72 -4.16 6.27 -7.53
CA ASN A 72 -3.82 6.95 -8.78
C ASN A 72 -3.90 8.47 -8.65
N ALA A 73 -4.92 9.01 -7.97
CA ALA A 73 -5.04 10.44 -7.72
C ALA A 73 -3.86 10.98 -6.90
N GLY A 74 -3.50 10.28 -5.82
CA GLY A 74 -2.33 10.63 -5.03
C GLY A 74 -1.01 10.52 -5.82
N ALA A 75 -0.86 9.50 -6.65
CA ALA A 75 0.30 9.33 -7.52
C ALA A 75 0.43 10.44 -8.58
N GLY A 76 -0.70 10.94 -9.07
CA GLY A 76 -0.74 12.08 -10.02
C GLY A 76 -0.24 13.39 -9.45
N GLU A 77 -0.41 13.59 -8.14
CA GLU A 77 0.02 14.77 -7.40
C GLU A 77 1.41 14.64 -6.76
N ALA A 78 2.00 13.45 -6.83
CA ALA A 78 3.27 13.15 -6.19
C ALA A 78 4.45 13.73 -6.98
N HIS A 79 5.51 14.19 -6.30
CA HIS A 79 6.72 14.76 -6.90
C HIS A 79 7.95 13.86 -6.74
N GLY A 80 7.94 12.90 -5.83
CA GLY A 80 9.08 12.00 -5.56
C GLY A 80 9.41 11.08 -6.73
N ASP A 81 10.68 10.69 -6.86
CA ASP A 81 11.14 9.74 -7.87
C ASP A 81 10.60 8.32 -7.63
N VAL A 82 10.26 8.03 -6.38
CA VAL A 82 9.67 6.76 -5.94
C VAL A 82 8.33 7.03 -5.28
N LEU A 83 7.32 6.24 -5.64
CA LEU A 83 5.99 6.24 -5.06
C LEU A 83 5.88 5.06 -4.10
N LEU A 84 5.41 5.28 -2.88
CA LEU A 84 5.11 4.24 -1.90
C LEU A 84 3.62 4.31 -1.53
N PHE A 85 2.90 3.21 -1.68
CA PHE A 85 1.48 3.11 -1.38
C PHE A 85 1.29 2.47 -0.01
N LEU A 86 0.78 3.24 0.94
CA LEU A 86 0.62 2.85 2.35
C LEU A 86 -0.85 2.82 2.74
N HIS A 87 -1.31 1.78 3.41
CA HIS A 87 -2.66 1.77 3.99
C HIS A 87 -2.73 2.69 5.22
N ALA A 88 -3.91 3.26 5.46
CA ALA A 88 -4.17 4.18 6.56
C ALA A 88 -4.00 3.58 7.97
N ASP A 89 -3.92 2.26 8.08
CA ASP A 89 -3.73 1.50 9.32
C ASP A 89 -2.36 0.77 9.37
N THR A 90 -1.40 1.23 8.55
CA THR A 90 -0.10 0.58 8.40
C THR A 90 1.04 1.53 8.79
N ARG A 91 2.02 1.04 9.54
CA ARG A 91 3.22 1.77 9.95
C ARG A 91 4.43 1.27 9.19
N LEU A 92 5.22 2.21 8.68
CA LEU A 92 6.52 1.95 8.06
C LEU A 92 7.62 1.80 9.13
N PRO A 93 8.73 1.10 8.82
CA PRO A 93 9.95 1.21 9.60
C PRO A 93 10.51 2.66 9.56
N GLU A 94 11.24 3.06 10.59
CA GLU A 94 11.74 4.43 10.75
C GLU A 94 12.64 4.91 9.62
N ASP A 95 13.37 4.00 8.98
CA ASP A 95 14.30 4.24 7.88
C ASP A 95 13.77 3.81 6.51
N ALA A 96 12.44 3.72 6.35
CA ALA A 96 11.78 3.27 5.13
C ALA A 96 12.23 4.02 3.87
N ASP A 97 12.48 5.33 3.99
CA ASP A 97 13.00 6.17 2.91
C ASP A 97 14.33 5.64 2.35
N ARG A 98 15.28 5.35 3.24
CA ARG A 98 16.60 4.82 2.88
C ARG A 98 16.51 3.38 2.38
N LEU A 99 15.77 2.53 3.08
CA LEU A 99 15.58 1.13 2.69
C LEU A 99 15.02 1.02 1.25
N VAL A 100 14.08 1.87 0.90
CA VAL A 100 13.48 1.89 -0.44
C VAL A 100 14.43 2.46 -1.46
N THR A 101 14.96 3.66 -1.25
CA THR A 101 15.77 4.37 -2.26
C THR A 101 17.11 3.68 -2.49
N ASP A 102 17.82 3.30 -1.43
CA ASP A 102 19.10 2.62 -1.54
C ASP A 102 18.93 1.18 -2.04
N GLY A 103 17.89 0.48 -1.59
CA GLY A 103 17.57 -0.85 -2.05
C GLY A 103 17.26 -0.91 -3.55
N LEU A 104 16.45 0.02 -4.08
CA LEU A 104 16.18 0.12 -5.51
C LEU A 104 17.46 0.46 -6.30
N ARG A 105 18.27 1.40 -5.80
CA ARG A 105 19.54 1.78 -6.42
C ARG A 105 20.53 0.60 -6.46
N ALA A 106 20.73 -0.06 -5.34
CA ALA A 106 21.69 -1.15 -5.21
C ALA A 106 21.29 -2.40 -6.04
N SER A 107 19.99 -2.71 -6.09
CA SER A 107 19.48 -3.88 -6.83
C SER A 107 19.24 -3.64 -8.32
N GLY A 108 19.19 -2.39 -8.79
CA GLY A 108 18.77 -2.00 -10.13
C GLY A 108 17.30 -2.30 -10.44
N ARG A 109 16.50 -2.62 -9.43
CA ARG A 109 15.07 -2.93 -9.59
C ARG A 109 14.23 -1.67 -9.62
N GLY A 110 13.07 -1.72 -10.29
CA GLY A 110 12.19 -0.57 -10.43
C GLY A 110 11.03 -0.54 -9.43
N TRP A 111 10.81 -1.61 -8.65
CA TRP A 111 9.73 -1.71 -7.68
C TRP A 111 10.01 -2.78 -6.63
N GLY A 112 9.21 -2.75 -5.57
CA GLY A 112 9.33 -3.73 -4.51
C GLY A 112 8.24 -3.62 -3.45
N ARG A 113 8.48 -4.29 -2.32
CA ARG A 113 7.56 -4.34 -1.20
C ARG A 113 8.30 -4.68 0.10
N PHE A 114 7.69 -4.41 1.22
CA PHE A 114 8.15 -4.84 2.55
C PHE A 114 7.57 -6.20 2.93
N ASP A 115 8.16 -6.88 3.89
CA ASP A 115 7.45 -7.94 4.61
C ASP A 115 6.39 -7.33 5.52
N VAL A 116 5.38 -8.11 5.92
CA VAL A 116 4.28 -7.64 6.74
C VAL A 116 4.30 -8.29 8.11
N ARG A 117 3.95 -7.51 9.14
CA ARG A 117 3.63 -7.96 10.49
C ARG A 117 2.24 -7.48 10.87
N LEU A 118 1.43 -8.36 11.45
CA LEU A 118 0.08 -8.07 11.92
C LEU A 118 0.11 -7.73 13.42
N THR A 119 -0.65 -6.73 13.86
CA THR A 119 -0.63 -6.25 15.26
C THR A 119 -1.16 -7.29 16.26
N GLY A 120 -2.06 -8.17 15.85
CA GLY A 120 -2.74 -9.12 16.72
C GLY A 120 -1.82 -10.16 17.37
N ARG A 121 -2.31 -10.78 18.45
CA ARG A 121 -1.58 -11.77 19.26
C ARG A 121 -1.84 -13.22 18.87
N HIS A 122 -2.82 -13.50 18.01
CA HIS A 122 -3.17 -14.87 17.64
C HIS A 122 -1.99 -15.56 16.92
N PRO A 123 -1.54 -16.75 17.37
CA PRO A 123 -0.35 -17.41 16.80
C PRO A 123 -0.42 -17.63 15.28
N MET A 124 -1.63 -17.88 14.77
CA MET A 124 -1.87 -18.10 13.34
C MET A 124 -1.52 -16.88 12.48
N LEU A 125 -1.56 -15.67 13.04
CA LEU A 125 -1.13 -14.44 12.33
C LEU A 125 0.36 -14.53 11.93
N ARG A 126 1.20 -15.13 12.78
CA ARG A 126 2.64 -15.36 12.47
C ARG A 126 2.82 -16.29 11.28
N VAL A 127 1.96 -17.31 11.17
CA VAL A 127 1.95 -18.22 10.02
C VAL A 127 1.51 -17.49 8.75
N ILE A 128 0.44 -16.68 8.85
CA ILE A 128 -0.09 -15.90 7.74
C ILE A 128 0.96 -14.91 7.22
N GLU A 129 1.63 -14.16 8.08
CA GLU A 129 2.72 -13.24 7.73
C GLU A 129 3.82 -13.95 6.92
N ARG A 130 4.27 -15.09 7.43
CA ARG A 130 5.29 -15.91 6.75
C ARG A 130 4.80 -16.40 5.38
N MET A 131 3.54 -16.85 5.30
CA MET A 131 2.94 -17.29 4.03
C MET A 131 2.83 -16.14 3.02
N ILE A 132 2.45 -14.93 3.45
CA ILE A 132 2.40 -13.73 2.60
C ILE A 132 3.82 -13.45 2.04
N GLY A 133 4.84 -13.42 2.90
CA GLY A 133 6.22 -13.19 2.52
C GLY A 133 6.75 -14.24 1.53
N VAL A 134 6.58 -15.53 1.83
CA VAL A 134 7.03 -16.63 0.96
C VAL A 134 6.31 -16.60 -0.38
N ARG A 135 4.96 -16.50 -0.37
CA ARG A 135 4.17 -16.38 -1.60
C ARG A 135 4.66 -15.24 -2.48
N SER A 136 4.85 -14.07 -1.88
CA SER A 136 5.26 -12.86 -2.59
C SER A 136 6.66 -13.02 -3.21
N ARG A 137 7.61 -13.63 -2.51
CA ARG A 137 8.95 -13.92 -3.06
C ARG A 137 8.90 -14.91 -4.22
N LEU A 138 8.11 -15.97 -4.10
CA LEU A 138 8.02 -17.03 -5.13
C LEU A 138 7.23 -16.57 -6.35
N SER A 139 6.11 -15.87 -6.15
CA SER A 139 5.23 -15.45 -7.25
C SER A 139 5.63 -14.13 -7.89
N GLY A 140 6.37 -13.27 -7.18
CA GLY A 140 6.61 -11.88 -7.55
C GLY A 140 5.34 -11.02 -7.51
N ILE A 141 4.32 -11.41 -6.69
CA ILE A 141 3.07 -10.66 -6.52
C ILE A 141 3.01 -10.10 -5.11
N ALA A 142 2.98 -8.79 -4.99
CA ALA A 142 2.75 -8.07 -3.76
C ALA A 142 1.27 -7.76 -3.55
N THR A 143 0.90 -7.46 -2.31
CA THR A 143 -0.44 -7.01 -1.92
C THR A 143 -0.33 -5.69 -1.17
N GLY A 144 -1.41 -4.91 -1.11
CA GLY A 144 -1.41 -3.55 -0.56
C GLY A 144 -0.94 -3.45 0.90
N ASP A 145 -1.17 -4.50 1.68
CA ASP A 145 -0.69 -4.65 3.05
C ASP A 145 0.85 -4.72 3.18
N GLN A 146 1.56 -4.93 2.07
CA GLN A 146 3.02 -5.00 2.00
C GLN A 146 3.68 -3.66 1.64
N ALA A 147 2.94 -2.55 1.61
CA ALA A 147 3.42 -1.22 1.23
C ALA A 147 4.26 -1.26 -0.06
N ILE A 148 3.57 -1.43 -1.19
CA ILE A 148 4.21 -1.48 -2.51
C ILE A 148 4.90 -0.14 -2.79
N PHE A 149 6.16 -0.20 -3.20
CA PHE A 149 6.90 0.96 -3.67
C PHE A 149 7.40 0.74 -5.10
N VAL A 150 7.41 1.81 -5.89
CA VAL A 150 7.72 1.74 -7.32
C VAL A 150 8.31 3.05 -7.82
N ARG A 151 9.29 3.00 -8.70
CA ARG A 151 9.79 4.17 -9.42
C ARG A 151 8.67 4.77 -10.25
N ARG A 152 8.57 6.10 -10.26
CA ARG A 152 7.53 6.83 -11.01
C ARG A 152 7.47 6.43 -12.49
N ASP A 153 8.63 6.29 -13.15
CA ASP A 153 8.69 5.87 -14.55
C ASP A 153 8.15 4.45 -14.78
N TRP A 154 8.38 3.53 -13.84
CA TRP A 154 7.83 2.17 -13.89
C TRP A 154 6.33 2.16 -13.62
N PHE A 155 5.85 2.99 -12.68
CA PHE A 155 4.42 3.13 -12.40
C PHE A 155 3.67 3.64 -13.63
N ALA A 156 4.20 4.66 -14.30
CA ALA A 156 3.63 5.19 -15.55
C ALA A 156 3.62 4.12 -16.67
N ARG A 157 4.73 3.39 -16.86
CA ARG A 157 4.83 2.30 -17.85
C ARG A 157 3.89 1.12 -17.55
N ALA A 158 3.61 0.86 -16.28
CA ALA A 158 2.64 -0.16 -15.87
C ALA A 158 1.17 0.27 -16.07
N GLY A 159 0.93 1.57 -16.34
CA GLY A 159 -0.40 2.14 -16.51
C GLY A 159 -1.12 2.48 -15.20
N GLY A 160 -0.40 2.53 -14.07
CA GLY A 160 -0.97 2.77 -12.75
C GLY A 160 -1.79 1.60 -12.20
N PHE A 161 -2.59 1.88 -11.17
CA PHE A 161 -3.56 0.91 -10.66
C PHE A 161 -4.74 0.80 -11.62
N PRO A 162 -5.11 -0.41 -12.08
CA PRO A 162 -6.32 -0.57 -12.86
C PRO A 162 -7.56 -0.27 -12.00
N HIS A 163 -8.60 0.27 -12.62
CA HIS A 163 -9.87 0.62 -11.95
C HIS A 163 -10.65 -0.65 -11.57
N LEU A 164 -10.14 -1.39 -10.61
CA LEU A 164 -10.76 -2.58 -10.05
C LEU A 164 -11.23 -2.30 -8.62
N PRO A 165 -12.43 -2.76 -8.23
CA PRO A 165 -12.94 -2.57 -6.87
C PRO A 165 -12.24 -3.48 -5.84
N LEU A 166 -11.52 -4.50 -6.31
CA LEU A 166 -10.71 -5.43 -5.51
C LEU A 166 -9.60 -6.03 -6.38
N MET A 167 -8.47 -6.43 -5.77
CA MET A 167 -7.28 -7.00 -6.42
C MET A 167 -6.53 -6.03 -7.35
N GLU A 168 -6.71 -4.74 -7.17
CA GLU A 168 -5.99 -3.68 -7.88
C GLU A 168 -4.48 -3.78 -7.67
N ASP A 169 -4.06 -4.14 -6.46
CA ASP A 169 -2.66 -4.38 -6.05
C ASP A 169 -2.04 -5.60 -6.74
N VAL A 170 -2.79 -6.70 -6.81
CA VAL A 170 -2.38 -7.92 -7.53
C VAL A 170 -2.23 -7.62 -9.03
N ALA A 171 -3.16 -6.86 -9.61
CA ALA A 171 -3.12 -6.50 -11.01
C ALA A 171 -1.95 -5.55 -11.33
N LEU A 172 -1.69 -4.54 -10.50
CA LEU A 172 -0.50 -3.69 -10.61
C LEU A 172 0.78 -4.53 -10.50
N SER A 173 0.87 -5.42 -9.50
CA SER A 173 2.03 -6.31 -9.35
C SER A 173 2.30 -7.17 -10.59
N LYS A 174 1.23 -7.68 -11.23
CA LYS A 174 1.34 -8.44 -12.50
C LYS A 174 1.90 -7.56 -13.62
N ALA A 175 1.47 -6.30 -13.72
CA ALA A 175 1.98 -5.36 -14.71
C ALA A 175 3.45 -5.00 -14.46
N LEU A 176 3.81 -4.67 -13.22
CA LEU A 176 5.18 -4.35 -12.82
C LEU A 176 6.13 -5.53 -13.01
N LYS A 177 5.69 -6.74 -12.71
CA LYS A 177 6.46 -7.98 -12.90
C LYS A 177 6.88 -8.21 -14.36
N ARG A 178 6.09 -7.74 -15.34
CA ARG A 178 6.45 -7.80 -16.77
C ARG A 178 7.63 -6.88 -17.11
N LEU A 179 7.83 -5.82 -16.34
CA LEU A 179 8.95 -4.90 -16.47
C LEU A 179 10.21 -5.41 -15.75
N GLY A 180 10.03 -6.18 -14.67
CA GLY A 180 11.11 -6.80 -13.92
C GLY A 180 10.66 -7.33 -12.55
N PRO A 181 11.49 -8.14 -11.87
CA PRO A 181 11.15 -8.72 -10.58
C PRO A 181 11.13 -7.68 -9.45
N PRO A 182 10.31 -7.89 -8.39
CA PRO A 182 10.27 -7.01 -7.23
C PRO A 182 11.52 -7.10 -6.35
N LEU A 183 11.90 -5.99 -5.73
CA LEU A 183 12.74 -5.97 -4.54
C LEU A 183 11.87 -6.40 -3.35
N CYS A 184 12.24 -7.51 -2.72
CA CYS A 184 11.53 -8.01 -1.55
C CYS A 184 12.34 -7.70 -0.28
N LEU A 185 12.09 -6.55 0.33
CA LEU A 185 12.71 -6.18 1.59
C LEU A 185 12.30 -7.16 2.70
N HIS A 186 13.20 -7.39 3.64
CA HIS A 186 12.97 -8.24 4.81
C HIS A 186 12.44 -7.43 5.99
N GLU A 187 12.66 -6.13 5.96
CA GLU A 187 12.10 -5.19 6.91
C GLU A 187 10.58 -5.22 6.82
N THR A 188 9.94 -5.07 7.99
CA THR A 188 8.50 -5.27 8.10
C THR A 188 7.75 -3.96 8.26
N VAL A 189 6.66 -3.82 7.52
CA VAL A 189 5.60 -2.89 7.88
C VAL A 189 4.65 -3.54 8.89
N VAL A 190 4.09 -2.75 9.78
CA VAL A 190 3.14 -3.23 10.80
C VAL A 190 1.75 -2.76 10.41
N THR A 191 0.85 -3.69 10.11
CA THR A 191 -0.53 -3.39 9.71
C THR A 191 -1.55 -3.98 10.67
N SER A 192 -2.76 -3.42 10.68
CA SER A 192 -3.83 -3.83 11.59
C SER A 192 -4.31 -5.25 11.32
N SER A 193 -4.46 -6.04 12.39
CA SER A 193 -5.10 -7.36 12.36
C SER A 193 -6.62 -7.30 12.58
N ARG A 194 -7.21 -6.10 12.76
CA ARG A 194 -8.62 -5.90 13.12
C ARG A 194 -9.57 -6.79 12.32
N ARG A 195 -9.45 -6.82 11.00
CA ARG A 195 -10.30 -7.65 10.14
C ARG A 195 -10.18 -9.15 10.44
N TRP A 196 -8.96 -9.62 10.75
CA TRP A 196 -8.70 -11.01 11.08
C TRP A 196 -9.31 -11.42 12.42
N GLU A 197 -9.31 -10.50 13.37
CA GLU A 197 -9.86 -10.71 14.72
C GLU A 197 -11.38 -10.63 14.71
N GLU A 198 -11.97 -9.62 14.05
CA GLU A 198 -13.42 -9.43 13.98
C GLU A 198 -14.15 -10.52 13.20
N ARG A 199 -13.58 -10.96 12.06
CA ARG A 199 -14.21 -11.97 11.18
C ARG A 199 -13.76 -13.40 11.44
N GLY A 200 -12.78 -13.58 12.32
CA GLY A 200 -12.14 -14.85 12.59
C GLY A 200 -11.02 -15.20 11.61
N VAL A 201 -9.88 -15.63 12.14
CA VAL A 201 -8.63 -15.83 11.39
C VAL A 201 -8.81 -16.89 10.28
N TRP A 202 -9.38 -18.04 10.58
CA TRP A 202 -9.57 -19.13 9.64
C TRP A 202 -10.54 -18.78 8.50
N ARG A 203 -11.64 -18.11 8.84
CA ARG A 203 -12.65 -17.69 7.87
C ARG A 203 -12.07 -16.65 6.90
N THR A 204 -11.34 -15.67 7.43
CA THR A 204 -10.69 -14.63 6.62
C THR A 204 -9.63 -15.24 5.71
N MET A 205 -8.83 -16.19 6.20
CA MET A 205 -7.82 -16.87 5.41
C MET A 205 -8.45 -17.64 4.23
N ALA A 206 -9.48 -18.45 4.51
CA ALA A 206 -10.18 -19.19 3.47
C ALA A 206 -10.82 -18.27 2.43
N LEU A 207 -11.45 -17.18 2.87
CA LEU A 207 -12.02 -16.16 1.98
C LEU A 207 -10.96 -15.55 1.08
N MET A 208 -9.81 -15.10 1.64
CA MET A 208 -8.73 -14.49 0.87
C MET A 208 -8.16 -15.44 -0.19
N TRP A 209 -7.99 -16.71 0.16
CA TRP A 209 -7.49 -17.71 -0.79
C TRP A 209 -8.48 -17.97 -1.91
N ARG A 210 -9.76 -18.11 -1.57
CA ARG A 210 -10.83 -18.29 -2.54
C ARG A 210 -10.92 -17.12 -3.51
N LEU A 211 -10.98 -15.87 -3.01
CA LEU A 211 -11.06 -14.68 -3.84
C LEU A 211 -9.85 -14.54 -4.80
N ARG A 212 -8.64 -14.88 -4.32
CA ARG A 212 -7.43 -14.87 -5.16
C ARG A 212 -7.45 -15.94 -6.23
N LEU A 213 -7.90 -17.16 -5.89
CA LEU A 213 -8.03 -18.24 -6.85
C LEU A 213 -9.07 -17.90 -7.92
N GLU A 214 -10.25 -17.42 -7.52
CA GLU A 214 -11.30 -17.00 -8.44
C GLU A 214 -10.82 -15.85 -9.36
N PHE A 215 -10.10 -14.86 -8.81
CA PHE A 215 -9.47 -13.79 -9.62
C PHE A 215 -8.44 -14.32 -10.60
N TRP A 216 -7.63 -15.30 -10.18
CA TRP A 216 -6.66 -15.93 -11.07
C TRP A 216 -7.32 -16.72 -12.20
N LEU A 217 -8.48 -17.33 -11.94
CA LEU A 217 -9.32 -18.04 -12.93
C LEU A 217 -10.14 -17.07 -13.83
N GLY A 218 -10.01 -15.76 -13.65
CA GLY A 218 -10.67 -14.75 -14.48
C GLY A 218 -12.05 -14.31 -13.99
N ALA A 219 -12.39 -14.54 -12.73
CA ALA A 219 -13.63 -14.05 -12.16
C ALA A 219 -13.67 -12.52 -12.13
N ASP A 220 -14.86 -11.95 -12.32
CA ASP A 220 -15.12 -10.53 -12.29
C ASP A 220 -14.82 -9.91 -10.91
N ALA A 221 -14.01 -8.85 -10.90
CA ALA A 221 -13.59 -8.17 -9.70
C ALA A 221 -14.76 -7.50 -8.94
N GLU A 222 -15.84 -7.10 -9.61
CA GLU A 222 -17.03 -6.54 -8.98
C GLU A 222 -17.72 -7.60 -8.11
N LYS A 223 -17.94 -8.81 -8.64
CA LYS A 223 -18.53 -9.93 -7.91
C LYS A 223 -17.64 -10.37 -6.73
N LEU A 224 -16.32 -10.29 -6.91
CA LEU A 224 -15.38 -10.58 -5.82
C LEU A 224 -15.45 -9.53 -4.71
N ALA A 225 -15.59 -8.26 -5.06
CA ALA A 225 -15.71 -7.17 -4.10
C ALA A 225 -17.00 -7.23 -3.26
N GLU A 226 -18.12 -7.67 -3.83
CA GLU A 226 -19.37 -7.90 -3.09
C GLU A 226 -19.21 -8.95 -1.99
N ARG A 227 -18.46 -10.02 -2.26
CA ARG A 227 -18.19 -11.09 -1.29
C ARG A 227 -17.13 -10.71 -0.25
N TYR A 228 -16.32 -9.72 -0.55
CA TYR A 228 -15.27 -9.23 0.33
C TYR A 228 -15.81 -8.29 1.42
N ARG A 229 -16.92 -7.59 1.15
CA ARG A 229 -17.62 -6.69 2.08
C ARG A 229 -18.29 -7.46 3.21
#